data_ed394523c414aa23e211392aa718a95a
#
_entry.id   ed394523c414aa23e211392aa718a95a
#
_cell.length_a   1.000
_cell.length_b   1.000
_cell.length_c   1.000
_cell.angle_alpha   90.00
_cell.angle_beta   90.00
_cell.angle_gamma   90.00
#
_symmetry.space_group_name_H-M   'P 1'
#
loop_
_entity.id
_entity.type
_entity.pdbx_description
1 polymer ?
#
loop_
_entity_poly.entity_id
_entity_poly.type
_entity_poly.pdbx_seq_one_letter_code
_entity_poly.pdbx_strand_id
1 'polypeptide(L)'
;MNLKTPTISHVRLISLYWSRYALRSGAGLVYLLIALIFGLSVAHILIMPVEQLMALQKRQIGKTDPQLIRKTIVDIGQPIVQFVLGIKSFEEVTKEAAALQPGPPDNTSTAAQTGKNAAGFDPWTNFLIEKKPALLSVIFLILLFGMPFVISFLAFNQISGDIQNHGLRYLLLRTKRSNIYFGRFLGTAIFSTVVMAIIVATITFYLGMKTRIYPALDLAGWAVQGFLALAILMIPYIAVCSLISASVDSPFLSLVLAKVAIAGVLLIAILGSFAWKPSKYLLYALPWGWQNNLLHPAPAHWLGAALASLAYTAFFLMLGYYRFERRDL
;
A
#
# COMPACT_ATOMS: atom_id res chain seq x y z
N MET A 1 -4.82 -37.64 -5.28
CA MET A 1 -4.40 -36.53 -6.16
C MET A 1 -2.96 -36.18 -5.73
N ASN A 2 -1.94 -36.71 -6.44
CA ASN A 2 -0.54 -36.43 -6.11
C ASN A 2 -0.17 -35.03 -6.60
N LEU A 3 -0.27 -34.04 -5.72
CA LEU A 3 0.29 -32.70 -5.97
C LEU A 3 1.80 -32.86 -6.13
N LYS A 4 2.28 -32.77 -7.38
CA LYS A 4 3.72 -32.85 -7.68
C LYS A 4 4.41 -31.67 -7.01
N THR A 5 5.13 -31.89 -5.92
CA THR A 5 5.86 -30.86 -5.18
C THR A 5 6.84 -30.10 -6.10
N PRO A 6 6.95 -28.78 -5.93
CA PRO A 6 7.87 -27.97 -6.72
C PRO A 6 9.33 -28.32 -6.39
N THR A 7 10.19 -28.28 -7.40
CA THR A 7 11.64 -28.48 -7.23
C THR A 7 12.28 -27.10 -6.94
N ILE A 8 12.82 -26.91 -5.75
CA ILE A 8 13.32 -25.62 -5.24
C ILE A 8 14.33 -24.96 -6.20
N SER A 9 15.25 -25.74 -6.79
CA SER A 9 16.24 -25.22 -7.74
C SER A 9 15.61 -24.63 -9.00
N HIS A 10 14.59 -25.30 -9.56
CA HIS A 10 13.89 -24.83 -10.75
C HIS A 10 13.02 -23.59 -10.44
N VAL A 11 12.34 -23.56 -9.28
CA VAL A 11 11.56 -22.38 -8.84
C VAL A 11 12.48 -21.16 -8.72
N ARG A 12 13.65 -21.30 -8.06
CA ARG A 12 14.62 -20.23 -7.91
C ARG A 12 15.12 -19.70 -9.27
N LEU A 13 15.45 -20.61 -10.19
CA LEU A 13 15.93 -20.23 -11.51
C LEU A 13 14.86 -19.48 -12.31
N ILE A 14 13.61 -19.96 -12.29
CA ILE A 14 12.49 -19.31 -12.96
C ILE A 14 12.20 -17.95 -12.33
N SER A 15 12.25 -17.83 -10.99
CA SER A 15 12.01 -16.56 -10.30
C SER A 15 13.05 -15.49 -10.64
N LEU A 16 14.34 -15.85 -10.70
CA LEU A 16 15.41 -14.94 -11.10
C LEU A 16 15.28 -14.53 -12.58
N TYR A 17 14.95 -15.47 -13.46
CA TYR A 17 14.69 -15.16 -14.85
C TYR A 17 13.50 -14.22 -14.99
N TRP A 18 12.39 -14.50 -14.29
CA TRP A 18 11.18 -13.67 -14.33
C TRP A 18 11.40 -12.26 -13.78
N SER A 19 12.14 -12.10 -12.69
CA SER A 19 12.48 -10.77 -12.16
C SER A 19 13.35 -9.95 -13.13
N ARG A 20 14.32 -10.60 -13.81
CA ARG A 20 15.11 -9.95 -14.88
C ARG A 20 14.27 -9.62 -16.10
N TYR A 21 13.34 -10.50 -16.47
CA TYR A 21 12.38 -10.25 -17.55
C TYR A 21 11.48 -9.07 -17.22
N ALA A 22 10.97 -8.98 -15.99
CA ALA A 22 10.16 -7.86 -15.52
C ALA A 22 10.91 -6.52 -15.66
N LEU A 23 12.20 -6.47 -15.33
CA LEU A 23 13.03 -5.28 -15.53
C LEU A 23 13.16 -4.87 -17.02
N ARG A 24 13.21 -5.83 -17.93
CA ARG A 24 13.37 -5.59 -19.37
C ARG A 24 12.04 -5.44 -20.10
N SER A 25 10.95 -5.92 -19.51
CA SER A 25 9.62 -5.84 -20.09
C SER A 25 9.03 -4.45 -19.89
N GLY A 26 8.25 -3.99 -20.86
CA GLY A 26 7.50 -2.74 -20.74
C GLY A 26 6.61 -2.70 -19.50
N ALA A 27 6.01 -3.83 -19.10
CA ALA A 27 5.14 -3.92 -17.94
C ALA A 27 5.85 -3.62 -16.62
N GLY A 28 7.07 -4.13 -16.44
CA GLY A 28 7.87 -3.86 -15.23
C GLY A 28 8.34 -2.41 -15.15
N LEU A 29 8.73 -1.81 -16.27
CA LEU A 29 9.09 -0.38 -16.34
C LEU A 29 7.87 0.51 -16.09
N VAL A 30 6.72 0.20 -16.68
CA VAL A 30 5.46 0.91 -16.44
C VAL A 30 5.07 0.84 -14.97
N TYR A 31 5.15 -0.34 -14.37
CA TYR A 31 4.90 -0.49 -12.92
C TYR A 31 5.83 0.37 -12.07
N LEU A 32 7.14 0.32 -12.32
CA LEU A 32 8.13 1.13 -11.59
C LEU A 32 7.82 2.62 -11.73
N LEU A 33 7.49 3.08 -12.94
CA LEU A 33 7.20 4.47 -13.23
C LEU A 33 5.91 4.93 -12.54
N ILE A 34 4.82 4.16 -12.65
CA ILE A 34 3.54 4.44 -11.99
C ILE A 34 3.73 4.46 -10.47
N ALA A 35 4.46 3.49 -9.93
CA ALA A 35 4.69 3.38 -8.50
C ALA A 35 5.54 4.55 -7.95
N LEU A 36 6.57 4.98 -8.69
CA LEU A 36 7.37 6.16 -8.33
C LEU A 36 6.55 7.45 -8.45
N ILE A 37 5.82 7.65 -9.54
CA ILE A 37 4.96 8.83 -9.72
C ILE A 37 3.92 8.88 -8.60
N PHE A 38 3.25 7.77 -8.31
CA PHE A 38 2.25 7.70 -7.24
C PHE A 38 2.88 8.04 -5.88
N GLY A 39 3.99 7.38 -5.50
CA GLY A 39 4.66 7.60 -4.23
C GLY A 39 5.19 9.03 -4.06
N LEU A 40 5.85 9.57 -5.09
CA LEU A 40 6.37 10.95 -5.07
C LEU A 40 5.25 11.99 -5.11
N SER A 41 4.17 11.76 -5.85
CA SER A 41 3.02 12.67 -5.86
C SER A 41 2.36 12.76 -4.49
N VAL A 42 2.14 11.64 -3.82
CA VAL A 42 1.62 11.61 -2.45
C VAL A 42 2.55 12.36 -1.49
N ALA A 43 3.85 12.10 -1.57
CA ALA A 43 4.83 12.79 -0.73
C ALA A 43 4.86 14.29 -1.01
N HIS A 44 4.85 14.70 -2.29
CA HIS A 44 4.89 16.11 -2.68
C HIS A 44 3.64 16.89 -2.23
N ILE A 45 2.44 16.30 -2.43
CA ILE A 45 1.17 16.92 -2.02
C ILE A 45 1.14 17.16 -0.51
N LEU A 46 1.66 16.23 0.30
CA LEU A 46 1.70 16.37 1.75
C LEU A 46 2.80 17.30 2.26
N ILE A 47 3.93 17.40 1.54
CA ILE A 47 5.05 18.26 1.94
C ILE A 47 4.82 19.71 1.52
N MET A 48 4.13 19.98 0.42
CA MET A 48 3.90 21.33 -0.12
C MET A 48 3.32 22.32 0.90
N PRO A 49 2.25 22.01 1.66
CA PRO A 49 1.72 22.92 2.66
C PRO A 49 2.74 23.24 3.76
N VAL A 50 3.53 22.24 4.17
CA VAL A 50 4.57 22.41 5.20
C VAL A 50 5.70 23.32 4.71
N GLU A 51 6.13 23.19 3.46
CA GLU A 51 7.11 24.08 2.85
C GLU A 51 6.62 25.54 2.77
N GLN A 52 5.37 25.72 2.39
CA GLN A 52 4.77 27.06 2.32
C GLN A 52 4.74 27.72 3.70
N LEU A 53 4.35 26.98 4.74
CA LEU A 53 4.36 27.47 6.11
C LEU A 53 5.76 27.82 6.60
N MET A 54 6.76 26.98 6.34
CA MET A 54 8.17 27.27 6.65
C MET A 54 8.65 28.53 5.95
N ALA A 55 8.28 28.73 4.69
CA ALA A 55 8.65 29.92 3.92
C ALA A 55 7.98 31.20 4.47
N LEU A 56 6.72 31.12 4.87
CA LEU A 56 5.99 32.25 5.50
C LEU A 56 6.58 32.62 6.84
N GLN A 57 6.87 31.66 7.72
CA GLN A 57 7.52 31.89 9.00
C GLN A 57 8.89 32.54 8.84
N LYS A 58 9.70 32.03 7.92
CA LYS A 58 11.03 32.60 7.64
C LYS A 58 10.94 34.06 7.20
N ARG A 59 9.89 34.44 6.46
CA ARG A 59 9.66 35.84 6.05
C ARG A 59 9.17 36.74 7.18
N GLN A 60 8.33 36.23 8.09
CA GLN A 60 7.72 37.04 9.16
C GLN A 60 8.59 37.14 10.41
N ILE A 61 9.24 36.06 10.83
CA ILE A 61 9.92 35.95 12.14
C ILE A 61 11.43 35.81 11.96
N GLY A 62 11.95 35.62 10.74
CA GLY A 62 13.39 35.39 10.47
C GLY A 62 13.90 34.03 10.97
N LYS A 63 13.13 33.31 11.75
CA LYS A 63 13.46 31.97 12.29
C LYS A 63 12.26 31.03 12.07
N THR A 64 12.56 29.79 11.82
CA THR A 64 11.55 28.72 11.72
C THR A 64 11.36 28.10 13.09
N ASP A 65 10.13 28.13 13.61
CA ASP A 65 9.80 27.46 14.88
C ASP A 65 9.40 26.01 14.60
N PRO A 66 10.22 25.02 15.00
CA PRO A 66 9.95 23.61 14.77
C PRO A 66 8.67 23.11 15.45
N GLN A 67 8.30 23.71 16.59
CA GLN A 67 7.11 23.29 17.35
C GLN A 67 5.83 23.67 16.65
N LEU A 68 5.75 24.88 16.08
CA LEU A 68 4.58 25.34 15.35
C LEU A 68 4.38 24.52 14.04
N ILE A 69 5.47 24.21 13.35
CA ILE A 69 5.42 23.38 12.16
C ILE A 69 4.93 21.97 12.52
N ARG A 70 5.45 21.39 13.62
CA ARG A 70 5.01 20.07 14.09
C ARG A 70 3.52 20.08 14.42
N LYS A 71 3.01 21.12 15.08
CA LYS A 71 1.59 21.25 15.38
C LYS A 71 0.76 21.30 14.09
N THR A 72 1.17 22.08 13.10
CA THR A 72 0.45 22.15 11.82
C THR A 72 0.46 20.83 11.06
N ILE A 73 1.59 20.09 11.09
CA ILE A 73 1.67 18.73 10.52
C ILE A 73 0.69 17.79 11.20
N VAL A 74 0.56 17.90 12.53
CA VAL A 74 -0.42 17.13 13.31
C VAL A 74 -1.84 17.49 12.89
N ASP A 75 -2.15 18.78 12.82
CA ASP A 75 -3.49 19.27 12.47
C ASP A 75 -3.92 18.84 11.04
N ILE A 76 -3.00 18.85 10.07
CA ILE A 76 -3.25 18.37 8.70
C ILE A 76 -3.30 16.85 8.61
N GLY A 77 -2.39 16.16 9.29
CA GLY A 77 -2.26 14.71 9.23
C GLY A 77 -3.36 13.94 9.96
N GLN A 78 -3.86 14.52 11.04
CA GLN A 78 -4.83 13.89 11.92
C GLN A 78 -6.14 13.48 11.22
N PRO A 79 -6.83 14.35 10.46
CA PRO A 79 -8.04 13.97 9.75
C PRO A 79 -7.81 12.83 8.76
N ILE A 80 -6.66 12.87 8.05
CA ILE A 80 -6.29 11.83 7.08
C ILE A 80 -6.08 10.48 7.79
N VAL A 81 -5.33 10.48 8.89
CA VAL A 81 -5.09 9.27 9.69
C VAL A 81 -6.40 8.69 10.22
N GLN A 82 -7.27 9.52 10.80
CA GLN A 82 -8.56 9.09 11.35
C GLN A 82 -9.49 8.54 10.26
N PHE A 83 -9.48 9.14 9.07
CA PHE A 83 -10.22 8.64 7.92
C PHE A 83 -9.69 7.27 7.45
N VAL A 84 -8.38 7.14 7.22
CA VAL A 84 -7.76 5.89 6.73
C VAL A 84 -7.89 4.77 7.75
N LEU A 85 -7.82 5.08 9.05
CA LEU A 85 -8.04 4.11 10.12
C LEU A 85 -9.54 3.75 10.29
N GLY A 86 -10.44 4.47 9.63
CA GLY A 86 -11.88 4.23 9.72
C GLY A 86 -12.51 4.70 11.04
N ILE A 87 -11.84 5.58 11.77
CA ILE A 87 -12.30 6.16 13.05
C ILE A 87 -13.36 7.22 12.79
N LYS A 88 -13.15 8.08 11.78
CA LYS A 88 -14.12 9.10 11.34
C LYS A 88 -14.67 8.81 9.95
N SER A 89 -15.93 9.20 9.73
CA SER A 89 -16.55 9.15 8.41
C SER A 89 -16.00 10.26 7.51
N PHE A 90 -16.12 10.06 6.18
CA PHE A 90 -15.70 11.07 5.19
C PHE A 90 -16.40 12.41 5.38
N GLU A 91 -17.66 12.37 5.81
CA GLU A 91 -18.48 13.56 6.04
C GLU A 91 -17.98 14.39 7.23
N GLU A 92 -17.53 13.74 8.31
CA GLU A 92 -16.94 14.41 9.46
C GLU A 92 -15.58 15.02 9.11
N VAL A 93 -14.76 14.33 8.33
CA VAL A 93 -13.46 14.82 7.86
C VAL A 93 -13.62 16.03 6.94
N THR A 94 -14.60 16.03 6.02
CA THR A 94 -14.85 17.16 5.11
C THR A 94 -15.39 18.40 5.85
N LYS A 95 -16.22 18.22 6.86
CA LYS A 95 -16.68 19.31 7.72
C LYS A 95 -15.53 19.91 8.53
N GLU A 96 -14.64 19.10 9.05
CA GLU A 96 -13.46 19.54 9.80
C GLU A 96 -12.45 20.25 8.91
N ALA A 97 -12.20 19.74 7.70
CA ALA A 97 -11.34 20.37 6.70
C ALA A 97 -11.91 21.72 6.19
N ALA A 98 -13.21 21.83 6.05
CA ALA A 98 -13.88 23.09 5.69
C ALA A 98 -13.80 24.12 6.81
N ALA A 99 -13.81 23.70 8.08
CA ALA A 99 -13.63 24.56 9.24
C ALA A 99 -12.19 25.08 9.41
N LEU A 100 -11.21 24.42 8.80
CA LEU A 100 -9.80 24.84 8.79
C LEU A 100 -9.48 25.87 7.70
N GLN A 101 -10.40 26.17 6.76
CA GLN A 101 -10.22 27.26 5.82
C GLN A 101 -10.33 28.59 6.56
N PRO A 102 -9.37 29.52 6.38
CA PRO A 102 -9.45 30.83 7.01
C PRO A 102 -10.63 31.61 6.44
N GLY A 103 -11.76 31.55 7.17
CA GLY A 103 -12.86 32.48 6.97
C GLY A 103 -12.47 33.88 7.45
N PRO A 104 -13.21 34.95 7.04
CA PRO A 104 -12.93 36.29 7.54
C PRO A 104 -12.94 36.29 9.08
N PRO A 105 -12.12 37.12 9.73
CA PRO A 105 -11.93 37.09 11.18
C PRO A 105 -13.17 37.58 11.93
N ASP A 106 -14.10 36.68 12.21
CA ASP A 106 -15.15 36.93 13.19
C ASP A 106 -14.63 36.61 14.57
N ASN A 107 -14.44 37.68 15.35
CA ASN A 107 -13.78 37.74 16.65
C ASN A 107 -14.59 37.16 17.81
N THR A 108 -15.29 36.06 17.67
CA THR A 108 -15.96 35.46 18.82
C THR A 108 -16.14 33.97 18.65
N SER A 109 -15.49 33.22 19.53
CA SER A 109 -15.79 31.82 19.89
C SER A 109 -14.88 30.66 19.47
N THR A 110 -13.71 30.87 18.86
CA THR A 110 -12.88 29.73 18.39
C THR A 110 -11.85 29.21 19.42
N ALA A 111 -11.58 29.99 20.49
CA ALA A 111 -10.57 29.57 21.48
C ALA A 111 -11.05 28.51 22.51
N ALA A 112 -12.37 28.33 22.66
CA ALA A 112 -12.92 27.40 23.65
C ALA A 112 -13.16 25.97 23.11
N GLN A 113 -13.17 25.76 21.78
CA GLN A 113 -13.41 24.44 21.18
C GLN A 113 -12.12 23.65 20.92
N THR A 114 -10.98 24.31 20.77
CA THR A 114 -9.68 23.65 20.54
C THR A 114 -9.16 22.90 21.79
N GLY A 115 -9.61 23.28 22.99
CA GLY A 115 -9.20 22.64 24.24
C GLY A 115 -9.99 21.38 24.63
N LYS A 116 -11.17 21.14 24.05
CA LYS A 116 -12.00 19.96 24.41
C LYS A 116 -11.71 18.72 23.56
N ASN A 117 -11.07 18.85 22.41
CA ASN A 117 -10.73 17.73 21.55
C ASN A 117 -9.43 17.00 21.92
N ALA A 118 -8.68 17.52 22.92
CA ALA A 118 -7.43 16.90 23.39
C ALA A 118 -7.65 15.66 24.29
N ALA A 119 -8.87 15.38 24.73
CA ALA A 119 -9.16 14.33 25.72
C ALA A 119 -9.64 12.98 25.13
N GLY A 120 -9.64 12.80 23.79
CA GLY A 120 -10.20 11.61 23.15
C GLY A 120 -9.38 11.03 22.00
N PHE A 121 -8.05 11.23 21.98
CA PHE A 121 -7.23 10.63 20.91
C PHE A 121 -7.12 9.12 21.11
N ASP A 122 -7.47 8.37 20.07
CA ASP A 122 -7.12 6.97 19.98
C ASP A 122 -5.60 6.82 20.16
N PRO A 123 -5.14 5.96 21.09
CA PRO A 123 -3.71 5.75 21.36
C PRO A 123 -2.87 5.46 20.11
N TRP A 124 -3.48 4.91 19.07
CA TRP A 124 -2.85 4.61 17.81
C TRP A 124 -2.60 5.87 16.96
N THR A 125 -3.58 6.77 16.87
CA THR A 125 -3.43 8.06 16.18
C THR A 125 -2.29 8.87 16.81
N ASN A 126 -2.25 8.94 18.14
CA ASN A 126 -1.18 9.62 18.88
C ASN A 126 0.19 9.00 18.60
N PHE A 127 0.28 7.66 18.53
CA PHE A 127 1.53 6.99 18.22
C PHE A 127 2.06 7.38 16.83
N LEU A 128 1.20 7.37 15.81
CA LEU A 128 1.59 7.66 14.42
C LEU A 128 1.96 9.13 14.19
N ILE A 129 1.34 10.04 14.95
CA ILE A 129 1.48 11.49 14.73
C ILE A 129 2.47 12.12 15.68
N GLU A 130 2.47 11.72 16.96
CA GLU A 130 3.32 12.34 17.98
C GLU A 130 4.65 11.62 18.18
N LYS A 131 4.63 10.27 18.25
CA LYS A 131 5.83 9.47 18.54
C LYS A 131 6.64 9.13 17.30
N LYS A 132 6.07 9.20 16.12
CA LYS A 132 6.72 8.88 14.84
C LYS A 132 6.75 10.10 13.92
N PRO A 133 7.56 10.10 12.84
CA PRO A 133 7.53 11.14 11.83
C PRO A 133 6.16 11.21 11.16
N ALA A 134 5.30 12.14 11.60
CA ALA A 134 3.88 12.22 11.22
C ALA A 134 3.67 12.24 9.70
N LEU A 135 4.44 13.07 8.97
CA LEU A 135 4.36 13.12 7.50
C LEU A 135 4.63 11.76 6.85
N LEU A 136 5.67 11.06 7.31
CA LEU A 136 6.01 9.75 6.76
C LEU A 136 4.96 8.71 7.12
N SER A 137 4.36 8.78 8.32
CA SER A 137 3.26 7.91 8.75
C SER A 137 2.03 8.07 7.86
N VAL A 138 1.64 9.31 7.56
CA VAL A 138 0.51 9.61 6.66
C VAL A 138 0.80 9.10 5.25
N ILE A 139 2.01 9.32 4.74
CA ILE A 139 2.43 8.80 3.43
C ILE A 139 2.30 7.27 3.40
N PHE A 140 2.80 6.57 4.42
CA PHE A 140 2.70 5.11 4.47
C PHE A 140 1.26 4.60 4.52
N LEU A 141 0.37 5.25 5.26
CA LEU A 141 -1.05 4.89 5.27
C LEU A 141 -1.67 5.03 3.87
N ILE A 142 -1.39 6.12 3.16
CA ILE A 142 -1.88 6.32 1.79
C ILE A 142 -1.26 5.30 0.83
N LEU A 143 0.03 4.98 0.99
CA LEU A 143 0.69 3.96 0.18
C LEU A 143 0.13 2.56 0.45
N LEU A 144 -0.13 2.18 1.71
CA LEU A 144 -0.77 0.92 2.06
C LEU A 144 -2.13 0.77 1.38
N PHE A 145 -2.87 1.87 1.27
CA PHE A 145 -4.17 1.89 0.59
C PHE A 145 -4.05 1.86 -0.94
N GLY A 146 -3.12 2.60 -1.52
CA GLY A 146 -3.00 2.76 -2.98
C GLY A 146 -2.20 1.66 -3.68
N MET A 147 -1.19 1.10 -3.02
CA MET A 147 -0.28 0.13 -3.63
C MET A 147 -0.93 -1.17 -4.10
N PRO A 148 -1.98 -1.73 -3.48
CA PRO A 148 -2.72 -2.86 -4.05
C PRO A 148 -3.23 -2.63 -5.47
N PHE A 149 -3.61 -1.40 -5.80
CA PHE A 149 -4.01 -1.04 -7.16
C PHE A 149 -2.81 -0.95 -8.11
N VAL A 150 -1.69 -0.43 -7.62
CA VAL A 150 -0.48 -0.26 -8.43
C VAL A 150 0.16 -1.60 -8.74
N ILE A 151 0.23 -2.54 -7.78
CA ILE A 151 0.85 -3.86 -7.97
C ILE A 151 0.15 -4.70 -9.04
N SER A 152 -1.15 -4.49 -9.27
CA SER A 152 -1.87 -5.22 -10.30
C SER A 152 -1.34 -4.96 -11.71
N PHE A 153 -0.69 -3.80 -11.98
CA PHE A 153 -0.02 -3.52 -13.26
C PHE A 153 1.23 -4.37 -13.48
N LEU A 154 1.85 -4.87 -12.44
CA LEU A 154 2.97 -5.81 -12.54
C LEU A 154 2.47 -7.27 -12.63
N ALA A 155 1.49 -7.59 -11.78
CA ALA A 155 1.12 -8.97 -11.49
C ALA A 155 0.06 -9.55 -12.43
N PHE A 156 -0.60 -8.74 -13.27
CA PHE A 156 -1.68 -9.22 -14.15
C PHE A 156 -1.22 -10.22 -15.21
N ASN A 157 0.01 -10.08 -15.72
CA ASN A 157 0.53 -10.83 -16.87
C ASN A 157 1.44 -12.00 -16.46
N GLN A 158 1.31 -12.53 -15.24
CA GLN A 158 2.21 -13.59 -14.76
C GLN A 158 2.07 -14.89 -15.57
N ILE A 159 0.86 -15.25 -15.97
CA ILE A 159 0.55 -16.53 -16.65
C ILE A 159 -0.25 -16.29 -17.92
N SER A 160 -1.21 -15.37 -17.91
CA SER A 160 -2.14 -15.11 -19.00
C SER A 160 -1.44 -14.75 -20.33
N GLY A 161 -0.33 -14.01 -20.28
CA GLY A 161 0.44 -13.67 -21.48
C GLY A 161 1.06 -14.87 -22.17
N ASP A 162 1.57 -15.82 -21.40
CA ASP A 162 2.14 -17.05 -21.99
C ASP A 162 1.06 -18.02 -22.49
N ILE A 163 -0.12 -17.97 -21.88
CA ILE A 163 -1.27 -18.73 -22.39
C ILE A 163 -1.66 -18.16 -23.74
N GLN A 164 -1.85 -16.84 -23.83
CA GLN A 164 -2.22 -16.15 -25.07
C GLN A 164 -1.23 -16.39 -26.21
N ASN A 165 0.08 -16.36 -25.90
CA ASN A 165 1.14 -16.52 -26.88
C ASN A 165 1.57 -17.99 -27.09
N HIS A 166 0.85 -18.96 -26.53
CA HIS A 166 1.20 -20.39 -26.52
C HIS A 166 2.61 -20.72 -26.00
N GLY A 167 3.30 -19.77 -25.36
CA GLY A 167 4.64 -19.93 -24.83
C GLY A 167 4.72 -20.96 -23.69
N LEU A 168 3.60 -21.16 -23.00
CA LEU A 168 3.50 -22.11 -21.90
C LEU A 168 3.76 -23.57 -22.35
N ARG A 169 3.36 -23.94 -23.57
CA ARG A 169 3.59 -25.28 -24.14
C ARG A 169 5.07 -25.63 -24.21
N TYR A 170 5.91 -24.69 -24.62
CA TYR A 170 7.36 -24.89 -24.67
C TYR A 170 8.00 -25.02 -23.29
N LEU A 171 7.51 -24.25 -22.32
CA LEU A 171 7.98 -24.32 -20.93
C LEU A 171 7.60 -25.65 -20.28
N LEU A 172 6.39 -26.16 -20.54
CA LEU A 172 5.90 -27.42 -19.98
C LEU A 172 6.66 -28.65 -20.46
N LEU A 173 7.32 -28.59 -21.60
CA LEU A 173 8.21 -29.66 -22.07
C LEU A 173 9.47 -29.81 -21.19
N ARG A 174 9.87 -28.74 -20.51
CA ARG A 174 11.13 -28.68 -19.74
C ARG A 174 10.94 -28.67 -18.23
N THR A 175 9.75 -28.27 -17.75
CA THR A 175 9.52 -28.11 -16.31
C THR A 175 8.07 -28.41 -15.92
N LYS A 176 7.84 -28.66 -14.63
CA LYS A 176 6.50 -28.95 -14.09
C LYS A 176 5.68 -27.65 -13.99
N ARG A 177 4.35 -27.76 -14.09
CA ARG A 177 3.40 -26.65 -13.90
C ARG A 177 3.61 -25.90 -12.58
N SER A 178 3.84 -26.67 -11.48
CA SER A 178 4.11 -26.10 -10.17
C SER A 178 5.33 -25.17 -10.15
N ASN A 179 6.43 -25.58 -10.81
CA ASN A 179 7.65 -24.77 -10.84
C ASN A 179 7.43 -23.44 -11.59
N ILE A 180 6.65 -23.47 -12.66
CA ILE A 180 6.31 -22.26 -13.44
C ILE A 180 5.46 -21.34 -12.58
N TYR A 181 4.39 -21.85 -11.97
CA TYR A 181 3.45 -21.06 -11.18
C TYR A 181 4.12 -20.37 -10.01
N PHE A 182 4.77 -21.16 -9.14
CA PHE A 182 5.45 -20.63 -7.94
C PHE A 182 6.69 -19.80 -8.30
N GLY A 183 7.42 -20.16 -9.36
CA GLY A 183 8.59 -19.42 -9.81
C GLY A 183 8.23 -18.00 -10.29
N ARG A 184 7.13 -17.85 -11.02
CA ARG A 184 6.65 -16.54 -11.47
C ARG A 184 6.09 -15.69 -10.36
N PHE A 185 5.31 -16.29 -9.48
CA PHE A 185 4.84 -15.60 -8.27
C PHE A 185 6.02 -15.06 -7.45
N LEU A 186 7.00 -15.91 -7.17
CA LEU A 186 8.18 -15.53 -6.38
C LEU A 186 9.01 -14.45 -7.09
N GLY A 187 9.19 -14.56 -8.41
CA GLY A 187 9.90 -13.55 -9.21
C GLY A 187 9.21 -12.19 -9.19
N THR A 188 7.86 -12.18 -9.29
CA THR A 188 7.06 -10.95 -9.18
C THR A 188 7.14 -10.36 -7.78
N ALA A 189 7.08 -11.19 -6.72
CA ALA A 189 7.20 -10.75 -5.34
C ALA A 189 8.58 -10.13 -5.06
N ILE A 190 9.67 -10.77 -5.52
CA ILE A 190 11.03 -10.23 -5.37
C ILE A 190 11.16 -8.89 -6.09
N PHE A 191 10.72 -8.82 -7.35
CA PHE A 191 10.78 -7.58 -8.13
C PHE A 191 9.98 -6.45 -7.48
N SER A 192 8.75 -6.75 -7.04
CA SER A 192 7.90 -5.78 -6.33
C SER A 192 8.55 -5.29 -5.04
N THR A 193 9.16 -6.18 -4.25
CA THR A 193 9.84 -5.82 -3.01
C THR A 193 11.02 -4.87 -3.27
N VAL A 194 11.81 -5.11 -4.33
CA VAL A 194 12.90 -4.22 -4.73
C VAL A 194 12.36 -2.84 -5.14
N VAL A 195 11.29 -2.79 -5.93
CA VAL A 195 10.66 -1.52 -6.32
C VAL A 195 10.12 -0.78 -5.09
N MET A 196 9.50 -1.47 -4.13
CA MET A 196 9.05 -0.85 -2.87
C MET A 196 10.20 -0.27 -2.06
N ALA A 197 11.33 -0.97 -1.99
CA ALA A 197 12.53 -0.45 -1.32
C ALA A 197 13.01 0.86 -1.96
N ILE A 198 13.04 0.92 -3.30
CA ILE A 198 13.43 2.11 -4.04
C ILE A 198 12.46 3.26 -3.76
N ILE A 199 11.15 3.01 -3.79
CA ILE A 199 10.12 4.04 -3.55
C ILE A 199 10.24 4.59 -2.12
N VAL A 200 10.30 3.72 -1.12
CA VAL A 200 10.40 4.13 0.29
C VAL A 200 11.70 4.90 0.53
N ALA A 201 12.83 4.44 -0.03
CA ALA A 201 14.11 5.14 0.08
C ALA A 201 14.03 6.53 -0.57
N THR A 202 13.45 6.64 -1.77
CA THR A 202 13.29 7.91 -2.49
C THR A 202 12.40 8.89 -1.72
N ILE A 203 11.26 8.44 -1.20
CA ILE A 203 10.34 9.25 -0.41
C ILE A 203 11.01 9.73 0.88
N THR A 204 11.69 8.81 1.59
CA THR A 204 12.39 9.13 2.84
C THR A 204 13.51 10.15 2.61
N PHE A 205 14.28 9.97 1.56
CA PHE A 205 15.33 10.90 1.16
C PHE A 205 14.75 12.28 0.79
N TYR A 206 13.68 12.30 -0.02
CA TYR A 206 12.99 13.53 -0.42
C TYR A 206 12.46 14.28 0.80
N LEU A 207 11.80 13.59 1.74
CA LEU A 207 11.30 14.16 2.98
C LEU A 207 12.43 14.72 3.84
N GLY A 208 13.52 13.95 4.02
CA GLY A 208 14.67 14.36 4.81
C GLY A 208 15.37 15.62 4.27
N MET A 209 15.50 15.74 2.94
CA MET A 209 16.09 16.93 2.30
C MET A 209 15.19 18.18 2.45
N LYS A 210 13.89 17.99 2.30
CA LYS A 210 12.93 19.11 2.25
C LYS A 210 12.54 19.65 3.63
N THR A 211 12.32 18.79 4.60
CA THR A 211 11.76 19.24 5.89
C THR A 211 12.82 19.48 6.93
N ARG A 212 13.89 18.67 6.99
CA ARG A 212 14.96 18.73 8.01
C ARG A 212 14.49 18.81 9.47
N ILE A 213 13.22 18.45 9.72
CA ILE A 213 12.56 18.54 11.03
C ILE A 213 12.86 17.33 11.90
N TYR A 214 12.99 16.17 11.26
CA TYR A 214 13.16 14.89 11.94
C TYR A 214 14.63 14.44 11.94
N PRO A 215 15.12 13.82 13.04
CA PRO A 215 16.43 13.17 13.07
C PRO A 215 16.50 12.09 11.98
N ALA A 216 17.63 12.00 11.30
CA ALA A 216 17.81 11.06 10.19
C ALA A 216 17.62 9.59 10.62
N LEU A 217 18.04 9.26 11.85
CA LEU A 217 17.92 7.90 12.41
C LEU A 217 16.47 7.50 12.64
N ASP A 218 15.66 8.40 13.18
CA ASP A 218 14.22 8.15 13.43
C ASP A 218 13.47 7.99 12.11
N LEU A 219 13.83 8.83 11.12
CA LEU A 219 13.25 8.77 9.78
C LEU A 219 13.60 7.44 9.10
N ALA A 220 14.87 7.02 9.17
CA ALA A 220 15.33 5.77 8.59
C ALA A 220 14.71 4.54 9.29
N GLY A 221 14.66 4.54 10.62
CA GLY A 221 14.03 3.45 11.39
C GLY A 221 12.56 3.27 11.05
N TRP A 222 11.81 4.39 10.94
CA TRP A 222 10.39 4.35 10.55
C TRP A 222 10.20 3.95 9.08
N ALA A 223 11.12 4.37 8.19
CA ALA A 223 11.13 3.96 6.79
C ALA A 223 11.28 2.44 6.62
N VAL A 224 12.16 1.82 7.41
CA VAL A 224 12.32 0.35 7.39
C VAL A 224 11.03 -0.35 7.84
N GLN A 225 10.38 0.13 8.89
CA GLN A 225 9.11 -0.44 9.36
C GLN A 225 8.00 -0.27 8.31
N GLY A 226 7.88 0.90 7.69
CA GLY A 226 6.93 1.15 6.61
C GLY A 226 7.21 0.30 5.36
N PHE A 227 8.48 0.12 5.00
CA PHE A 227 8.88 -0.80 3.94
C PHE A 227 8.46 -2.25 4.22
N LEU A 228 8.71 -2.75 5.43
CA LEU A 228 8.29 -4.10 5.81
C LEU A 228 6.76 -4.26 5.77
N ALA A 229 6.01 -3.27 6.25
CA ALA A 229 4.56 -3.26 6.19
C ALA A 229 4.05 -3.33 4.74
N LEU A 230 4.59 -2.49 3.84
CA LEU A 230 4.26 -2.49 2.42
C LEU A 230 4.65 -3.81 1.75
N ALA A 231 5.84 -4.34 2.00
CA ALA A 231 6.31 -5.58 1.41
C ALA A 231 5.41 -6.77 1.81
N ILE A 232 5.06 -6.89 3.10
CA ILE A 232 4.17 -7.95 3.59
C ILE A 232 2.78 -7.82 2.98
N LEU A 233 2.24 -6.60 2.88
CA LEU A 233 0.91 -6.37 2.32
C LEU A 233 0.83 -6.71 0.83
N MET A 234 1.91 -6.46 0.06
CA MET A 234 1.89 -6.71 -1.40
C MET A 234 1.80 -8.19 -1.76
N ILE A 235 2.35 -9.08 -0.95
CA ILE A 235 2.43 -10.51 -1.24
C ILE A 235 1.05 -11.15 -1.50
N PRO A 236 0.02 -10.98 -0.65
CA PRO A 236 -1.30 -11.55 -0.91
C PRO A 236 -2.00 -10.95 -2.13
N TYR A 237 -1.77 -9.67 -2.45
CA TYR A 237 -2.35 -9.07 -3.67
C TYR A 237 -1.70 -9.61 -4.94
N ILE A 238 -0.39 -9.91 -4.91
CA ILE A 238 0.29 -10.61 -5.99
C ILE A 238 -0.30 -12.02 -6.15
N ALA A 239 -0.64 -12.71 -5.05
CA ALA A 239 -1.27 -14.02 -5.10
C ALA A 239 -2.68 -13.99 -5.70
N VAL A 240 -3.50 -12.98 -5.37
CA VAL A 240 -4.80 -12.73 -6.01
C VAL A 240 -4.64 -12.52 -7.52
N CYS A 241 -3.70 -11.67 -7.93
CA CYS A 241 -3.42 -11.44 -9.35
C CYS A 241 -2.91 -12.70 -10.04
N SER A 242 -2.10 -13.55 -9.37
CA SER A 242 -1.64 -14.84 -9.89
C SER A 242 -2.80 -15.81 -10.12
N LEU A 243 -3.76 -15.87 -9.18
CA LEU A 243 -4.99 -16.67 -9.32
C LEU A 243 -5.80 -16.20 -10.54
N ILE A 244 -6.02 -14.90 -10.68
CA ILE A 244 -6.78 -14.32 -11.79
C ILE A 244 -6.05 -14.58 -13.12
N SER A 245 -4.75 -14.32 -13.17
CA SER A 245 -3.92 -14.54 -14.35
C SER A 245 -3.88 -16.01 -14.81
N ALA A 246 -3.96 -16.95 -13.87
CA ALA A 246 -4.08 -18.38 -14.15
C ALA A 246 -5.47 -18.79 -14.67
N SER A 247 -6.49 -17.98 -14.40
CA SER A 247 -7.90 -18.29 -14.70
C SER A 247 -8.36 -17.79 -16.07
N VAL A 248 -7.65 -16.82 -16.67
CA VAL A 248 -8.04 -16.17 -17.94
C VAL A 248 -6.96 -16.32 -19.02
N ASP A 249 -7.38 -16.21 -20.29
CA ASP A 249 -6.50 -16.38 -21.45
C ASP A 249 -5.85 -15.05 -21.86
N SER A 250 -6.51 -13.94 -21.64
CA SER A 250 -6.05 -12.63 -22.07
C SER A 250 -5.42 -11.84 -20.91
N PRO A 251 -4.20 -11.28 -21.08
CA PRO A 251 -3.58 -10.39 -20.11
C PRO A 251 -4.44 -9.16 -19.79
N PHE A 252 -5.08 -8.57 -20.80
CA PHE A 252 -5.96 -7.42 -20.61
C PHE A 252 -7.14 -7.77 -19.69
N LEU A 253 -7.81 -8.90 -19.95
CA LEU A 253 -8.90 -9.38 -19.11
C LEU A 253 -8.41 -9.67 -17.67
N SER A 254 -7.20 -10.23 -17.53
CA SER A 254 -6.58 -10.45 -16.23
C SER A 254 -6.38 -9.13 -15.45
N LEU A 255 -5.91 -8.07 -16.12
CA LEU A 255 -5.75 -6.75 -15.52
C LEU A 255 -7.09 -6.16 -15.06
N VAL A 256 -8.10 -6.20 -15.93
CA VAL A 256 -9.43 -5.67 -15.62
C VAL A 256 -10.04 -6.42 -14.43
N LEU A 257 -10.03 -7.76 -14.46
CA LEU A 257 -10.55 -8.57 -13.36
C LEU A 257 -9.79 -8.36 -12.05
N ALA A 258 -8.46 -8.20 -12.10
CA ALA A 258 -7.68 -7.88 -10.90
C ALA A 258 -8.08 -6.53 -10.32
N LYS A 259 -8.26 -5.50 -11.15
CA LYS A 259 -8.75 -4.18 -10.71
C LYS A 259 -10.16 -4.26 -10.14
N VAL A 260 -11.07 -4.95 -10.83
CA VAL A 260 -12.45 -5.14 -10.36
C VAL A 260 -12.50 -5.91 -9.05
N ALA A 261 -11.69 -6.96 -8.87
CA ALA A 261 -11.64 -7.71 -7.62
C ALA A 261 -11.12 -6.85 -6.46
N ILE A 262 -10.01 -6.11 -6.66
CA ILE A 262 -9.40 -5.28 -5.62
C ILE A 262 -10.29 -4.08 -5.30
N ALA A 263 -10.76 -3.34 -6.31
CA ALA A 263 -11.60 -2.15 -6.14
C ALA A 263 -13.03 -2.51 -5.75
N GLY A 264 -13.58 -3.58 -6.33
CA GLY A 264 -14.96 -4.00 -6.10
C GLY A 264 -15.23 -4.37 -4.65
N VAL A 265 -14.35 -5.16 -4.04
CA VAL A 265 -14.45 -5.50 -2.61
C VAL A 265 -14.43 -4.24 -1.75
N LEU A 266 -13.53 -3.30 -2.05
CA LEU A 266 -13.42 -2.04 -1.33
C LEU A 266 -14.68 -1.17 -1.51
N LEU A 267 -15.12 -0.98 -2.75
CA LEU A 267 -16.28 -0.16 -3.06
C LEU A 267 -17.57 -0.75 -2.44
N ILE A 268 -17.79 -2.06 -2.55
CA ILE A 268 -18.95 -2.71 -1.97
C ILE A 268 -18.90 -2.62 -0.43
N ALA A 269 -17.72 -2.75 0.18
CA ALA A 269 -17.58 -2.61 1.62
C ALA A 269 -17.89 -1.18 2.09
N ILE A 270 -17.37 -0.16 1.40
CA ILE A 270 -17.58 1.25 1.75
C ILE A 270 -19.03 1.66 1.46
N LEU A 271 -19.48 1.51 0.20
CA LEU A 271 -20.82 1.94 -0.20
C LEU A 271 -21.92 1.12 0.48
N GLY A 272 -21.71 -0.19 0.62
CA GLY A 272 -22.61 -1.07 1.31
C GLY A 272 -22.76 -0.71 2.80
N SER A 273 -21.74 -0.15 3.42
CA SER A 273 -21.77 0.24 4.85
C SER A 273 -22.76 1.37 5.14
N PHE A 274 -23.14 2.17 4.14
CA PHE A 274 -24.18 3.18 4.27
C PHE A 274 -25.58 2.55 4.38
N ALA A 275 -25.82 1.46 3.64
CA ALA A 275 -27.11 0.76 3.65
C ALA A 275 -27.16 -0.34 4.72
N TRP A 276 -26.04 -1.04 4.94
CA TRP A 276 -25.96 -2.20 5.82
C TRP A 276 -24.61 -2.28 6.54
N LYS A 277 -24.56 -1.91 7.82
CA LYS A 277 -23.33 -1.84 8.64
C LYS A 277 -22.43 -3.08 8.55
N PRO A 278 -22.94 -4.34 8.51
CA PRO A 278 -22.12 -5.54 8.39
C PRO A 278 -21.29 -5.64 7.10
N SER A 279 -21.62 -4.89 6.04
CA SER A 279 -20.84 -4.91 4.79
C SER A 279 -19.38 -4.52 4.97
N LYS A 280 -19.02 -3.82 6.03
CA LYS A 280 -17.61 -3.52 6.41
C LYS A 280 -16.78 -4.79 6.60
N TYR A 281 -17.39 -5.90 7.04
CA TYR A 281 -16.68 -7.17 7.18
C TYR A 281 -16.22 -7.75 5.84
N LEU A 282 -16.75 -7.25 4.72
CA LEU A 282 -16.28 -7.65 3.39
C LEU A 282 -14.83 -7.22 3.13
N LEU A 283 -14.31 -6.22 3.85
CA LEU A 283 -12.89 -5.84 3.81
C LEU A 283 -11.97 -7.00 4.21
N TYR A 284 -12.46 -7.93 5.01
CA TYR A 284 -11.72 -9.13 5.40
C TYR A 284 -11.78 -10.25 4.34
N ALA A 285 -12.51 -10.09 3.23
CA ALA A 285 -12.40 -11.01 2.08
C ALA A 285 -11.06 -10.88 1.36
N LEU A 286 -10.46 -9.69 1.41
CA LEU A 286 -9.09 -9.38 1.00
C LEU A 286 -8.32 -8.82 2.19
N PRO A 287 -7.00 -8.67 2.11
CA PRO A 287 -6.18 -8.17 3.24
C PRO A 287 -6.46 -6.72 3.67
N TRP A 288 -7.46 -6.04 3.08
CA TRP A 288 -7.85 -4.66 3.42
C TRP A 288 -8.13 -4.46 4.91
N GLY A 289 -8.82 -5.41 5.55
CA GLY A 289 -9.17 -5.31 6.96
C GLY A 289 -7.97 -5.37 7.92
N TRP A 290 -6.82 -5.91 7.46
CA TRP A 290 -5.63 -6.09 8.28
C TRP A 290 -4.52 -5.09 7.99
N GLN A 291 -4.61 -4.34 6.89
CA GLN A 291 -3.51 -3.49 6.40
C GLN A 291 -3.05 -2.44 7.41
N ASN A 292 -3.99 -1.79 8.10
CA ASN A 292 -3.67 -0.73 9.05
C ASN A 292 -2.90 -1.27 10.25
N ASN A 293 -3.18 -2.52 10.68
CA ASN A 293 -2.50 -3.18 11.80
C ASN A 293 -1.01 -3.42 11.54
N LEU A 294 -0.53 -3.36 10.28
CA LEU A 294 0.88 -3.45 9.93
C LEU A 294 1.71 -2.25 10.41
N LEU A 295 1.08 -1.13 10.74
CA LEU A 295 1.72 0.04 11.36
C LEU A 295 1.36 0.21 12.84
N HIS A 296 0.70 -0.78 13.45
CA HIS A 296 0.28 -0.72 14.85
C HIS A 296 1.48 -0.78 15.80
N PRO A 297 1.49 0.00 16.91
CA PRO A 297 2.58 0.02 17.88
C PRO A 297 2.76 -1.29 18.64
N ALA A 298 1.67 -2.01 18.88
CA ALA A 298 1.72 -3.28 19.62
C ALA A 298 2.15 -4.42 18.70
N PRO A 299 3.21 -5.18 19.06
CA PRO A 299 3.75 -6.24 18.23
C PRO A 299 2.75 -7.37 17.95
N ALA A 300 1.80 -7.63 18.85
CA ALA A 300 0.77 -8.64 18.66
C ALA A 300 -0.13 -8.33 17.46
N HIS A 301 -0.56 -7.08 17.28
CA HIS A 301 -1.38 -6.66 16.15
C HIS A 301 -0.60 -6.72 14.83
N TRP A 302 0.66 -6.28 14.85
CA TRP A 302 1.54 -6.38 13.69
C TRP A 302 1.77 -7.83 13.25
N LEU A 303 2.11 -8.72 14.21
CA LEU A 303 2.28 -10.15 13.94
C LEU A 303 0.98 -10.80 13.44
N GLY A 304 -0.16 -10.45 14.04
CA GLY A 304 -1.48 -10.92 13.59
C GLY A 304 -1.75 -10.53 12.14
N ALA A 305 -1.47 -9.30 11.75
CA ALA A 305 -1.63 -8.82 10.38
C ALA A 305 -0.66 -9.49 9.40
N ALA A 306 0.59 -9.73 9.81
CA ALA A 306 1.58 -10.44 9.00
C ALA A 306 1.16 -11.92 8.79
N LEU A 307 0.72 -12.60 9.83
CA LEU A 307 0.21 -13.98 9.74
C LEU A 307 -1.05 -14.07 8.88
N ALA A 308 -1.98 -13.12 9.02
CA ALA A 308 -3.16 -13.02 8.16
C ALA A 308 -2.75 -12.85 6.69
N SER A 309 -1.79 -11.96 6.39
CA SER A 309 -1.26 -11.78 5.03
C SER A 309 -0.65 -13.06 4.46
N LEU A 310 0.08 -13.82 5.26
CA LEU A 310 0.61 -15.13 4.85
C LEU A 310 -0.50 -16.14 4.60
N ALA A 311 -1.52 -16.18 5.44
CA ALA A 311 -2.67 -17.08 5.27
C ALA A 311 -3.44 -16.78 3.98
N TYR A 312 -3.73 -15.49 3.68
CA TYR A 312 -4.33 -15.07 2.40
C TYR A 312 -3.44 -15.47 1.22
N THR A 313 -2.13 -15.26 1.34
CA THR A 313 -1.18 -15.64 0.29
C THR A 313 -1.25 -17.14 0.01
N ALA A 314 -1.17 -17.97 1.04
CA ALA A 314 -1.25 -19.42 0.90
C ALA A 314 -2.58 -19.86 0.27
N PHE A 315 -3.70 -19.28 0.74
CA PHE A 315 -5.03 -19.58 0.23
C PHE A 315 -5.16 -19.26 -1.27
N PHE A 316 -4.84 -18.03 -1.68
CA PHE A 316 -4.96 -17.62 -3.08
C PHE A 316 -3.96 -18.33 -4.00
N LEU A 317 -2.75 -18.63 -3.52
CA LEU A 317 -1.78 -19.40 -4.28
C LEU A 317 -2.21 -20.86 -4.49
N MET A 318 -2.76 -21.51 -3.46
CA MET A 318 -3.27 -22.87 -3.59
C MET A 318 -4.44 -22.93 -4.56
N LEU A 319 -5.38 -21.98 -4.44
CA LEU A 319 -6.53 -21.90 -5.32
C LEU A 319 -6.11 -21.64 -6.78
N GLY A 320 -5.17 -20.72 -6.99
CA GLY A 320 -4.65 -20.40 -8.31
C GLY A 320 -3.85 -21.55 -8.93
N TYR A 321 -3.03 -22.23 -8.13
CA TYR A 321 -2.31 -23.42 -8.58
C TYR A 321 -3.26 -24.55 -8.99
N TYR A 322 -4.28 -24.82 -8.16
CA TYR A 322 -5.30 -25.82 -8.47
C TYR A 322 -6.04 -25.52 -9.78
N ARG A 323 -6.40 -24.25 -10.00
CA ARG A 323 -7.02 -23.81 -11.25
C ARG A 323 -6.09 -23.98 -12.46
N PHE A 324 -4.80 -23.63 -12.29
CA PHE A 324 -3.78 -23.76 -13.32
C PHE A 324 -3.47 -25.22 -13.68
N GLU A 325 -3.46 -26.11 -12.70
CA GLU A 325 -3.17 -27.54 -12.92
C GLU A 325 -4.26 -28.23 -13.74
N ARG A 326 -5.53 -27.85 -13.53
CA ARG A 326 -6.69 -28.44 -14.22
C ARG A 326 -7.00 -27.84 -15.58
N ARG A 327 -6.25 -26.83 -15.97
CA ARG A 327 -6.48 -26.16 -17.24
C ARG A 327 -5.89 -26.95 -18.38
N ASP A 328 -6.69 -27.16 -19.43
CA ASP A 328 -6.20 -27.69 -20.71
C ASP A 328 -5.42 -26.58 -21.43
N LEU A 329 -4.15 -26.85 -21.80
CA LEU A 329 -3.19 -25.90 -22.35
C LEU A 329 -2.67 -26.35 -23.71
#